data_18186d6368fce835ac51b8002380af48
#
_entry.id   18186d6368fce835ac51b8002380af48
#
_cell.length_a   1.000
_cell.length_b   1.000
_cell.length_c   1.000
_cell.angle_alpha   90.00
_cell.angle_beta   90.00
_cell.angle_gamma   90.00
#
_symmetry.space_group_name_H-M   'P 1'
#
loop_
_entity.id
_entity.type
_entity.pdbx_description
1 polymer ?
#
loop_
_entity_poly.entity_id
_entity_poly.type
_entity_poly.pdbx_seq_one_letter_code
_entity_poly.pdbx_strand_id
1 'polypeptide(L)'
;MGVFSPLGSDAHQHYLALLEGKSGVKVIEPYGGVDGYHWLGACIENFDPKLHVQPRKAIKVMCREIQMAFGSAMQACRQSNLAVRTVESDRIGTVFTGEIILSDLHDAEEITRLCTTDGVMNHSLWSTQAMGNMYPLWMLKALPNMAACHVGIALDARGPNNTITTEGTSSLGAMLEAINVIRRDKADVMLVGSTASRVNPLRLIQRHNEDYTISYERAETACRPFGEDRDGAVAAESSSAIVLERRSHAMARGATILGRVLSWSNTFAPCTTGRWSGVEKSTHNTIQQILIRSGISPSDIDHINAGSGGTLAGDAAEARGIQSIVPDVPVVAYKGALGDSNSASGLIEWISSMQGMMAGKIAATHEHRKTASDCPIHVLAEPKPRENDMFLKLSHTPDGHCIGVLFAAE
;
A
#
# COMPACT_ATOMS: atom_id res chain seq x y z
N MET A 1 -14.45 -3.21 0.56
CA MET A 1 -12.99 -3.33 0.33
C MET A 1 -12.74 -4.07 -0.96
N GLY A 2 -11.69 -3.69 -1.71
CA GLY A 2 -11.23 -4.39 -2.90
C GLY A 2 -9.72 -4.56 -2.82
N VAL A 3 -9.20 -5.69 -3.32
CA VAL A 3 -7.78 -6.07 -3.22
C VAL A 3 -7.34 -6.81 -4.47
N PHE A 4 -6.15 -6.44 -4.95
CA PHE A 4 -5.29 -7.28 -5.77
C PHE A 4 -3.92 -7.31 -5.11
N SER A 5 -3.44 -8.49 -4.81
CA SER A 5 -2.15 -8.74 -4.13
C SER A 5 -1.48 -9.98 -4.66
N PRO A 6 -0.21 -10.20 -4.35
CA PRO A 6 0.48 -11.45 -4.65
C PRO A 6 -0.17 -12.69 -4.00
N LEU A 7 -1.02 -12.49 -2.99
CA LEU A 7 -1.70 -13.56 -2.24
C LEU A 7 -3.15 -13.81 -2.67
N GLY A 8 -3.75 -12.92 -3.46
CA GLY A 8 -5.13 -13.10 -3.91
C GLY A 8 -5.68 -11.93 -4.69
N SER A 9 -6.78 -12.19 -5.41
CA SER A 9 -7.45 -11.23 -6.28
C SER A 9 -8.69 -10.58 -5.64
N ASP A 10 -8.95 -10.84 -4.38
CA ASP A 10 -9.94 -10.17 -3.54
C ASP A 10 -9.51 -10.20 -2.06
N ALA A 11 -10.20 -9.43 -1.20
CA ALA A 11 -9.84 -9.29 0.20
C ALA A 11 -9.96 -10.59 1.00
N HIS A 12 -10.88 -11.47 0.65
CA HIS A 12 -11.09 -12.74 1.34
C HIS A 12 -9.99 -13.76 1.01
N GLN A 13 -9.68 -13.96 -0.28
CA GLN A 13 -8.59 -14.84 -0.72
C GLN A 13 -7.25 -14.37 -0.14
N HIS A 14 -7.00 -13.07 -0.20
CA HIS A 14 -5.82 -12.43 0.37
C HIS A 14 -5.66 -12.76 1.86
N TYR A 15 -6.73 -12.59 2.65
CA TYR A 15 -6.70 -12.88 4.08
C TYR A 15 -6.52 -14.37 4.38
N LEU A 16 -7.21 -15.27 3.66
CA LEU A 16 -7.04 -16.71 3.85
C LEU A 16 -5.60 -17.15 3.58
N ALA A 17 -4.97 -16.62 2.54
CA ALA A 17 -3.58 -16.93 2.24
C ALA A 17 -2.62 -16.42 3.35
N LEU A 18 -2.86 -15.23 3.91
CA LEU A 18 -2.12 -14.74 5.07
C LEU A 18 -2.30 -15.65 6.29
N LEU A 19 -3.53 -16.07 6.57
CA LEU A 19 -3.84 -16.94 7.70
C LEU A 19 -3.21 -18.32 7.58
N GLU A 20 -3.08 -18.82 6.36
CA GLU A 20 -2.39 -20.08 6.03
C GLU A 20 -0.86 -19.94 6.03
N GLY A 21 -0.32 -18.75 6.29
CA GLY A 21 1.11 -18.48 6.28
C GLY A 21 1.75 -18.53 4.89
N LYS A 22 0.99 -18.28 3.81
CA LYS A 22 1.53 -18.21 2.44
C LYS A 22 2.32 -16.92 2.23
N SER A 23 3.36 -17.02 1.40
CA SER A 23 4.13 -15.87 0.90
C SER A 23 3.87 -15.64 -0.58
N GLY A 24 3.78 -14.37 -0.97
CA GLY A 24 3.78 -13.94 -2.36
C GLY A 24 5.18 -13.67 -2.91
N VAL A 25 6.20 -13.75 -2.05
CA VAL A 25 7.59 -13.49 -2.43
C VAL A 25 8.17 -14.69 -3.17
N LYS A 26 8.79 -14.43 -4.31
CA LYS A 26 9.42 -15.42 -5.16
C LYS A 26 10.56 -14.83 -5.97
N VAL A 27 11.33 -15.67 -6.63
CA VAL A 27 12.27 -15.23 -7.67
C VAL A 27 11.47 -14.78 -8.89
N ILE A 28 11.78 -13.59 -9.39
CA ILE A 28 11.17 -13.01 -10.59
C ILE A 28 12.22 -12.75 -11.66
N GLU A 29 11.80 -12.80 -12.91
CA GLU A 29 12.63 -12.55 -14.08
C GLU A 29 12.08 -11.34 -14.87
N PRO A 30 12.32 -10.11 -14.40
CA PRO A 30 11.67 -8.92 -14.94
C PRO A 30 12.10 -8.58 -16.38
N TYR A 31 13.16 -9.23 -16.86
CA TYR A 31 13.72 -9.02 -18.21
C TYR A 31 13.52 -10.22 -19.14
N GLY A 32 12.52 -11.07 -18.88
CA GLY A 32 12.23 -12.21 -19.75
C GLY A 32 13.27 -13.32 -19.72
N GLY A 33 13.90 -13.54 -18.56
CA GLY A 33 14.86 -14.61 -18.37
C GLY A 33 16.26 -14.34 -18.97
N VAL A 34 16.69 -13.08 -19.01
CA VAL A 34 18.08 -12.75 -19.33
C VAL A 34 18.98 -13.36 -18.27
N ASP A 35 19.88 -14.26 -18.68
CA ASP A 35 20.79 -14.99 -17.81
C ASP A 35 21.53 -14.06 -16.84
N GLY A 36 21.47 -14.39 -15.55
CA GLY A 36 22.12 -13.68 -14.45
C GLY A 36 21.33 -12.54 -13.81
N TYR A 37 20.10 -12.25 -14.26
CA TYR A 37 19.24 -11.22 -13.68
C TYR A 37 18.02 -11.83 -12.99
N HIS A 38 18.25 -12.44 -11.83
CA HIS A 38 17.18 -12.92 -10.95
C HIS A 38 16.98 -11.92 -9.82
N TRP A 39 15.71 -11.59 -9.55
CA TRP A 39 15.33 -10.65 -8.50
C TRP A 39 14.34 -11.30 -7.55
N LEU A 40 14.31 -10.87 -6.31
CA LEU A 40 13.20 -11.17 -5.42
C LEU A 40 12.08 -10.16 -5.65
N GLY A 41 10.85 -10.66 -5.70
CA GLY A 41 9.67 -9.82 -5.85
C GLY A 41 8.38 -10.54 -5.51
N ALA A 42 7.35 -9.78 -5.18
CA ALA A 42 6.01 -10.28 -4.96
C ALA A 42 5.05 -9.67 -5.99
N CYS A 43 4.74 -10.43 -7.04
CA CYS A 43 3.96 -9.99 -8.19
C CYS A 43 2.52 -10.48 -8.13
N ILE A 44 1.61 -9.68 -8.69
CA ILE A 44 0.22 -10.08 -8.95
C ILE A 44 0.18 -10.81 -10.29
N GLU A 45 0.02 -12.14 -10.28
CA GLU A 45 0.17 -12.95 -11.50
C GLU A 45 -1.07 -12.92 -12.41
N ASN A 46 -2.23 -13.20 -11.89
CA ASN A 46 -3.43 -13.47 -12.69
C ASN A 46 -4.35 -12.24 -12.84
N PHE A 47 -3.79 -11.07 -13.13
CA PHE A 47 -4.56 -9.87 -13.37
C PHE A 47 -4.82 -9.64 -14.86
N ASP A 48 -6.05 -9.88 -15.32
CA ASP A 48 -6.50 -9.50 -16.66
C ASP A 48 -7.34 -8.21 -16.59
N PRO A 49 -6.82 -7.07 -17.08
CA PRO A 49 -7.54 -5.81 -17.05
C PRO A 49 -8.86 -5.82 -17.82
N LYS A 50 -9.02 -6.71 -18.81
CA LYS A 50 -10.26 -6.82 -19.60
C LYS A 50 -11.45 -7.31 -18.78
N LEU A 51 -11.20 -7.98 -17.66
CA LEU A 51 -12.23 -8.44 -16.73
C LEU A 51 -12.68 -7.34 -15.76
N HIS A 52 -11.85 -6.33 -15.54
CA HIS A 52 -12.03 -5.35 -14.47
C HIS A 52 -12.31 -3.94 -14.98
N VAL A 53 -11.72 -3.53 -16.13
CA VAL A 53 -11.81 -2.17 -16.66
C VAL A 53 -12.94 -2.02 -17.66
N GLN A 54 -13.84 -1.07 -17.39
CA GLN A 54 -14.91 -0.68 -18.30
C GLN A 54 -14.97 0.86 -18.44
N PRO A 55 -15.12 1.40 -19.65
CA PRO A 55 -15.12 0.70 -20.94
C PRO A 55 -13.73 0.19 -21.32
N ARG A 56 -13.65 -0.95 -21.97
CA ARG A 56 -12.35 -1.59 -22.33
C ARG A 56 -11.39 -0.70 -23.13
N LYS A 57 -11.91 0.28 -23.87
CA LYS A 57 -11.06 1.25 -24.60
C LYS A 57 -10.16 2.09 -23.68
N ALA A 58 -10.54 2.26 -22.41
CA ALA A 58 -9.74 3.00 -21.43
C ALA A 58 -8.41 2.31 -21.08
N ILE A 59 -8.32 0.99 -21.24
CA ILE A 59 -7.10 0.21 -21.00
C ILE A 59 -5.91 0.77 -21.81
N LYS A 60 -6.15 1.31 -23.00
CA LYS A 60 -5.10 1.86 -23.88
C LYS A 60 -4.34 3.06 -23.27
N VAL A 61 -4.95 3.75 -22.31
CA VAL A 61 -4.38 4.93 -21.63
C VAL A 61 -4.16 4.69 -20.12
N MET A 62 -4.11 3.43 -19.71
CA MET A 62 -3.85 3.01 -18.33
C MET A 62 -2.60 2.13 -18.30
N CYS A 63 -1.61 2.46 -17.47
CA CYS A 63 -0.57 1.50 -17.10
C CYS A 63 -1.14 0.43 -16.15
N ARG A 64 -0.31 -0.57 -15.83
CA ARG A 64 -0.69 -1.69 -14.97
C ARG A 64 -1.21 -1.23 -13.60
N GLU A 65 -0.55 -0.27 -12.96
CA GLU A 65 -0.96 0.28 -11.67
C GLU A 65 -2.34 0.92 -11.71
N ILE A 66 -2.63 1.70 -12.76
CA ILE A 66 -3.95 2.35 -12.96
C ILE A 66 -5.03 1.29 -13.21
N GLN A 67 -4.72 0.25 -13.97
CA GLN A 67 -5.65 -0.86 -14.23
C GLN A 67 -6.00 -1.61 -12.95
N MET A 68 -4.99 -1.92 -12.10
CA MET A 68 -5.19 -2.57 -10.81
C MET A 68 -5.98 -1.68 -9.84
N ALA A 69 -5.66 -0.38 -9.79
CA ALA A 69 -6.40 0.59 -8.98
C ALA A 69 -7.89 0.65 -9.37
N PHE A 70 -8.17 0.68 -10.66
CA PHE A 70 -9.54 0.65 -11.15
C PHE A 70 -10.26 -0.63 -10.73
N GLY A 71 -9.60 -1.79 -10.88
CA GLY A 71 -10.16 -3.08 -10.51
C GLY A 71 -10.50 -3.17 -9.02
N SER A 72 -9.56 -2.81 -8.13
CA SER A 72 -9.78 -2.83 -6.67
C SER A 72 -10.86 -1.83 -6.24
N ALA A 73 -10.91 -0.65 -6.86
CA ALA A 73 -11.96 0.34 -6.63
C ALA A 73 -13.35 -0.21 -6.98
N MET A 74 -13.49 -0.85 -8.13
CA MET A 74 -14.77 -1.46 -8.55
C MET A 74 -15.17 -2.65 -7.66
N GLN A 75 -14.23 -3.40 -7.10
CA GLN A 75 -14.52 -4.41 -6.07
C GLN A 75 -15.08 -3.77 -4.80
N ALA A 76 -14.43 -2.71 -4.29
CA ALA A 76 -14.89 -1.98 -3.10
C ALA A 76 -16.29 -1.40 -3.29
N CYS A 77 -16.57 -0.83 -4.47
CA CYS A 77 -17.90 -0.30 -4.81
C CYS A 77 -18.96 -1.41 -4.82
N ARG A 78 -18.68 -2.56 -5.45
CA ARG A 78 -19.61 -3.70 -5.44
C ARG A 78 -19.90 -4.21 -4.04
N GLN A 79 -18.88 -4.40 -3.21
CA GLN A 79 -19.06 -4.88 -1.84
C GLN A 79 -19.87 -3.91 -0.98
N SER A 80 -19.70 -2.62 -1.18
CA SER A 80 -20.44 -1.59 -0.42
C SER A 80 -21.80 -1.23 -1.01
N ASN A 81 -22.23 -1.88 -2.08
CA ASN A 81 -23.42 -1.52 -2.85
C ASN A 81 -23.42 -0.04 -3.31
N LEU A 82 -22.23 0.50 -3.59
CA LEU A 82 -22.06 1.83 -4.13
C LEU A 82 -22.07 1.73 -5.66
N ALA A 83 -23.19 2.10 -6.28
CA ALA A 83 -23.34 2.15 -7.73
C ALA A 83 -23.45 3.60 -8.22
N VAL A 84 -23.25 3.80 -9.53
CA VAL A 84 -23.46 5.10 -10.15
C VAL A 84 -24.87 5.62 -9.85
N ARG A 85 -24.98 6.87 -9.40
CA ARG A 85 -26.25 7.56 -9.05
C ARG A 85 -26.98 7.02 -7.80
N THR A 86 -26.35 6.19 -6.98
CA THR A 86 -26.92 5.83 -5.66
C THR A 86 -26.69 6.91 -4.62
N VAL A 87 -25.73 7.79 -4.88
CA VAL A 87 -25.39 8.98 -4.09
C VAL A 87 -25.28 10.15 -5.08
N GLU A 88 -25.55 11.36 -4.65
CA GLU A 88 -25.36 12.56 -5.46
C GLU A 88 -23.91 12.66 -5.92
N SER A 89 -23.70 12.88 -7.22
CA SER A 89 -22.36 12.88 -7.85
C SER A 89 -21.38 13.84 -7.18
N ASP A 90 -21.85 15.02 -6.78
CA ASP A 90 -21.03 16.04 -6.10
C ASP A 90 -20.68 15.69 -4.64
N ARG A 91 -21.33 14.66 -4.07
CA ARG A 91 -21.10 14.16 -2.72
C ARG A 91 -20.25 12.90 -2.69
N ILE A 92 -19.77 12.42 -3.86
CA ILE A 92 -18.81 11.30 -3.99
C ILE A 92 -17.46 11.87 -4.39
N GLY A 93 -16.44 11.63 -3.59
CA GLY A 93 -15.05 11.98 -3.91
C GLY A 93 -14.14 10.76 -4.05
N THR A 94 -12.94 10.98 -4.60
CA THR A 94 -11.91 9.96 -4.77
C THR A 94 -10.56 10.47 -4.30
N VAL A 95 -9.84 9.67 -3.53
CA VAL A 95 -8.43 9.95 -3.15
C VAL A 95 -7.62 8.67 -3.35
N PHE A 96 -6.58 8.78 -4.18
CA PHE A 96 -5.71 7.64 -4.46
C PHE A 96 -4.27 7.93 -4.08
N THR A 97 -3.50 6.87 -3.86
CA THR A 97 -2.04 7.03 -3.82
C THR A 97 -1.48 7.06 -5.22
N GLY A 98 -0.35 7.69 -5.38
CA GLY A 98 0.46 7.62 -6.58
C GLY A 98 1.94 7.53 -6.25
N GLU A 99 2.68 6.87 -7.10
CA GLU A 99 4.13 6.99 -7.19
C GLU A 99 4.48 7.59 -8.55
N ILE A 100 5.74 7.96 -8.74
CA ILE A 100 6.23 8.22 -10.09
C ILE A 100 6.07 6.93 -10.87
N ILE A 101 5.20 6.93 -11.87
CA ILE A 101 4.99 5.78 -12.74
C ILE A 101 6.10 5.80 -13.79
N LEU A 102 6.90 4.75 -13.81
CA LEU A 102 7.92 4.57 -14.84
C LEU A 102 7.26 3.97 -16.08
N SER A 103 7.68 4.44 -17.26
CA SER A 103 7.22 3.89 -18.53
C SER A 103 7.51 2.39 -18.59
N ASP A 104 6.62 1.64 -19.26
CA ASP A 104 6.91 0.26 -19.60
C ASP A 104 8.16 0.23 -20.50
N LEU A 105 9.06 -0.72 -20.25
CA LEU A 105 10.26 -0.90 -21.07
C LEU A 105 9.92 -1.04 -22.55
N HIS A 106 8.84 -1.76 -22.85
CA HIS A 106 8.38 -1.93 -24.23
C HIS A 106 7.93 -0.61 -24.88
N ASP A 107 7.26 0.27 -24.14
CA ASP A 107 6.89 1.61 -24.65
C ASP A 107 8.12 2.50 -24.89
N ALA A 108 9.22 2.27 -24.17
CA ALA A 108 10.47 3.04 -24.28
C ALA A 108 11.49 2.45 -25.27
N GLU A 109 11.43 1.15 -25.55
CA GLU A 109 12.42 0.41 -26.33
C GLU A 109 12.58 0.97 -27.75
N GLU A 110 11.48 1.10 -28.49
CA GLU A 110 11.50 1.58 -29.87
C GLU A 110 12.05 3.00 -29.96
N ILE A 111 11.62 3.87 -29.06
CA ILE A 111 12.05 5.27 -28.99
C ILE A 111 13.55 5.34 -28.68
N THR A 112 14.01 4.56 -27.70
CA THR A 112 15.43 4.50 -27.32
C THR A 112 16.25 4.01 -28.51
N ARG A 113 15.84 2.95 -29.21
CA ARG A 113 16.52 2.41 -30.39
C ARG A 113 16.59 3.44 -31.50
N LEU A 114 15.53 4.18 -31.80
CA LEU A 114 15.50 5.24 -32.83
C LEU A 114 16.39 6.43 -32.47
N CYS A 115 16.64 6.68 -31.21
CA CYS A 115 17.51 7.76 -30.73
C CYS A 115 18.93 7.29 -30.38
N THR A 116 19.31 6.05 -30.69
CA THR A 116 20.66 5.50 -30.43
C THR A 116 21.45 5.36 -31.72
N THR A 117 22.66 5.87 -31.73
CA THR A 117 23.61 5.73 -32.82
C THR A 117 24.90 5.11 -32.28
N ASP A 118 25.34 4.00 -32.85
CA ASP A 118 26.56 3.27 -32.43
C ASP A 118 26.58 2.94 -30.92
N GLY A 119 25.40 2.56 -30.34
CA GLY A 119 25.25 2.23 -28.93
C GLY A 119 25.20 3.44 -27.98
N VAL A 120 25.24 4.67 -28.50
CA VAL A 120 25.21 5.90 -27.71
C VAL A 120 23.92 6.68 -27.98
N MET A 121 23.27 7.14 -26.91
CA MET A 121 22.05 7.96 -27.00
C MET A 121 22.37 9.30 -27.66
N ASN A 122 21.70 9.60 -28.78
CA ASN A 122 21.80 10.87 -29.50
C ASN A 122 20.57 11.73 -29.22
N HIS A 123 20.70 12.66 -28.27
CA HIS A 123 19.63 13.55 -27.86
C HIS A 123 19.10 14.47 -28.95
N SER A 124 19.87 14.76 -30.00
CA SER A 124 19.41 15.59 -31.12
C SER A 124 18.31 14.92 -31.95
N LEU A 125 18.27 13.59 -31.93
CA LEU A 125 17.20 12.80 -32.59
C LEU A 125 15.90 12.78 -31.84
N TRP A 126 15.87 13.20 -30.56
CA TRP A 126 14.70 13.11 -29.72
C TRP A 126 13.48 13.85 -30.30
N SER A 127 13.70 15.10 -30.74
CA SER A 127 12.62 15.93 -31.29
C SER A 127 12.02 15.40 -32.58
N THR A 128 12.82 14.71 -33.40
CA THR A 128 12.42 14.23 -34.72
C THR A 128 11.96 12.77 -34.69
N GLN A 129 12.66 11.91 -33.97
CA GLN A 129 12.38 10.48 -33.95
C GLN A 129 11.47 10.10 -32.79
N ALA A 130 11.76 10.53 -31.54
CA ALA A 130 10.95 10.16 -30.39
C ALA A 130 9.57 10.79 -30.45
N MET A 131 9.47 12.11 -30.59
CA MET A 131 8.18 12.82 -30.60
C MET A 131 7.26 12.39 -31.74
N GLY A 132 7.80 12.00 -32.89
CA GLY A 132 7.02 11.52 -34.03
C GLY A 132 6.50 10.10 -33.88
N ASN A 133 7.14 9.26 -33.09
CA ASN A 133 6.83 7.84 -32.91
C ASN A 133 6.17 7.52 -31.55
N MET A 134 6.20 8.46 -30.59
CA MET A 134 5.49 8.29 -29.31
C MET A 134 3.98 8.26 -29.50
N TYR A 135 3.32 7.34 -28.79
CA TYR A 135 1.86 7.37 -28.70
C TYR A 135 1.39 8.73 -28.14
N PRO A 136 0.51 9.47 -28.84
CA PRO A 136 0.16 10.85 -28.45
C PRO A 136 -0.38 11.02 -27.02
N LEU A 137 -0.99 9.97 -26.45
CA LEU A 137 -1.56 9.95 -25.10
C LEU A 137 -0.68 9.18 -24.10
N TRP A 138 0.62 8.96 -24.41
CA TRP A 138 1.53 8.21 -23.56
C TRP A 138 1.60 8.76 -22.12
N MET A 139 1.53 10.08 -21.98
CA MET A 139 1.60 10.75 -20.68
C MET A 139 0.48 10.32 -19.76
N LEU A 140 -0.72 10.01 -20.27
CA LEU A 140 -1.84 9.55 -19.45
C LEU A 140 -1.55 8.23 -18.75
N LYS A 141 -0.71 7.37 -19.34
CA LYS A 141 -0.27 6.13 -18.70
C LYS A 141 0.69 6.39 -17.52
N ALA A 142 1.40 7.50 -17.50
CA ALA A 142 2.49 7.78 -16.55
C ALA A 142 2.12 8.79 -15.45
N LEU A 143 0.93 9.38 -15.49
CA LEU A 143 0.51 10.35 -14.48
C LEU A 143 -0.10 9.67 -13.26
N PRO A 144 0.44 9.88 -12.04
CA PRO A 144 -0.03 9.20 -10.83
C PRO A 144 -1.48 9.51 -10.44
N ASN A 145 -2.01 10.68 -10.86
CA ASN A 145 -3.40 11.07 -10.59
C ASN A 145 -4.43 10.36 -11.49
N MET A 146 -4.02 9.63 -12.50
CA MET A 146 -4.96 9.00 -13.44
C MET A 146 -5.77 7.87 -12.81
N ALA A 147 -5.27 7.21 -11.75
CA ALA A 147 -6.07 6.25 -10.99
C ALA A 147 -7.34 6.89 -10.43
N ALA A 148 -7.20 8.01 -9.71
CA ALA A 148 -8.33 8.78 -9.18
C ALA A 148 -9.26 9.30 -10.28
N CYS A 149 -8.69 9.78 -11.40
CA CYS A 149 -9.45 10.30 -12.53
C CYS A 149 -10.31 9.21 -13.20
N HIS A 150 -9.73 8.07 -13.55
CA HIS A 150 -10.47 6.99 -14.22
C HIS A 150 -11.58 6.42 -13.33
N VAL A 151 -11.33 6.26 -12.05
CA VAL A 151 -12.34 5.81 -11.09
C VAL A 151 -13.45 6.86 -10.92
N GLY A 152 -13.07 8.14 -10.79
CA GLY A 152 -14.03 9.25 -10.72
C GLY A 152 -14.96 9.30 -11.94
N ILE A 153 -14.42 9.14 -13.14
CA ILE A 153 -15.21 9.07 -14.39
C ILE A 153 -16.18 7.88 -14.36
N ALA A 154 -15.70 6.71 -13.92
CA ALA A 154 -16.52 5.49 -13.92
C ALA A 154 -17.70 5.56 -12.93
N LEU A 155 -17.54 6.30 -11.83
CA LEU A 155 -18.57 6.47 -10.80
C LEU A 155 -19.41 7.74 -10.98
N ASP A 156 -19.11 8.59 -11.97
CA ASP A 156 -19.62 9.96 -12.06
C ASP A 156 -19.39 10.75 -10.77
N ALA A 157 -18.24 10.50 -10.10
CA ALA A 157 -17.86 11.17 -8.86
C ALA A 157 -17.30 12.56 -9.18
N ARG A 158 -18.01 13.60 -8.75
CA ARG A 158 -17.71 15.01 -9.03
C ARG A 158 -17.31 15.78 -7.77
N GLY A 159 -17.31 15.11 -6.62
CA GLY A 159 -16.82 15.65 -5.36
C GLY A 159 -15.29 15.80 -5.35
N PRO A 160 -14.69 16.10 -4.18
CA PRO A 160 -13.25 16.29 -4.06
C PRO A 160 -12.44 15.11 -4.60
N ASN A 161 -11.42 15.43 -5.40
CA ASN A 161 -10.51 14.46 -6.00
C ASN A 161 -9.06 14.86 -5.66
N ASN A 162 -8.26 13.89 -5.21
CA ASN A 162 -6.85 14.15 -4.90
C ASN A 162 -5.99 12.90 -5.12
N THR A 163 -4.67 13.12 -5.19
CA THR A 163 -3.66 12.05 -5.21
C THR A 163 -2.55 12.38 -4.23
N ILE A 164 -2.22 11.43 -3.36
CA ILE A 164 -1.23 11.59 -2.30
C ILE A 164 0.03 10.81 -2.66
N THR A 165 1.17 11.49 -2.65
CA THR A 165 2.48 10.95 -3.03
C THR A 165 3.50 11.24 -1.94
N THR A 166 3.47 10.48 -0.86
CA THR A 166 4.34 10.61 0.31
C THR A 166 4.99 9.27 0.67
N GLU A 167 5.45 8.54 -0.35
CA GLU A 167 6.09 7.22 -0.21
C GLU A 167 5.29 6.24 0.67
N GLY A 168 5.93 5.53 1.61
CA GLY A 168 5.31 4.52 2.47
C GLY A 168 4.11 5.00 3.28
N THR A 169 3.94 6.30 3.50
CA THR A 169 2.79 6.89 4.22
C THR A 169 1.64 7.29 3.31
N SER A 170 1.78 7.19 1.97
CA SER A 170 0.79 7.70 1.00
C SER A 170 -0.61 7.16 1.23
N SER A 171 -0.77 5.86 1.45
CA SER A 171 -2.09 5.23 1.55
C SER A 171 -2.85 5.63 2.81
N LEU A 172 -2.18 5.70 3.95
CA LEU A 172 -2.79 6.26 5.16
C LEU A 172 -3.01 7.77 5.01
N GLY A 173 -2.11 8.49 4.33
CA GLY A 173 -2.31 9.90 3.98
C GLY A 173 -3.56 10.13 3.13
N ALA A 174 -3.82 9.27 2.13
CA ALA A 174 -5.03 9.30 1.34
C ALA A 174 -6.29 9.04 2.19
N MET A 175 -6.21 8.10 3.15
CA MET A 175 -7.28 7.86 4.12
C MET A 175 -7.54 9.10 4.98
N LEU A 176 -6.49 9.76 5.48
CA LEU A 176 -6.61 10.97 6.28
C LEU A 176 -7.25 12.13 5.49
N GLU A 177 -6.86 12.31 4.24
CA GLU A 177 -7.48 13.32 3.37
C GLU A 177 -8.98 13.04 3.20
N ALA A 178 -9.35 11.79 2.90
CA ALA A 178 -10.75 11.40 2.77
C ALA A 178 -11.56 11.65 4.06
N ILE A 179 -11.01 11.31 5.22
CA ILE A 179 -11.62 11.59 6.52
C ILE A 179 -11.85 13.11 6.70
N ASN A 180 -10.85 13.92 6.37
CA ASN A 180 -10.93 15.36 6.49
C ASN A 180 -11.96 15.98 5.52
N VAL A 181 -12.09 15.45 4.31
CA VAL A 181 -13.13 15.85 3.34
C VAL A 181 -14.52 15.59 3.90
N ILE A 182 -14.77 14.38 4.43
CA ILE A 182 -16.05 14.01 5.05
C ILE A 182 -16.34 14.89 6.28
N ARG A 183 -15.35 15.11 7.15
CA ARG A 183 -15.52 15.95 8.34
C ARG A 183 -15.83 17.39 8.03
N ARG A 184 -15.28 17.94 6.95
CA ARG A 184 -15.57 19.31 6.45
C ARG A 184 -16.88 19.40 5.67
N ASP A 185 -17.66 18.31 5.63
CA ASP A 185 -18.93 18.24 4.92
C ASP A 185 -18.82 18.54 3.41
N LYS A 186 -17.73 18.10 2.77
CA LYS A 186 -17.51 18.28 1.32
C LYS A 186 -17.87 17.05 0.51
N ALA A 187 -18.00 15.89 1.16
CA ALA A 187 -18.53 14.65 0.58
C ALA A 187 -19.19 13.80 1.68
N ASP A 188 -20.10 12.93 1.30
CA ASP A 188 -20.66 11.89 2.17
C ASP A 188 -19.95 10.56 1.98
N VAL A 189 -19.43 10.32 0.77
CA VAL A 189 -18.70 9.11 0.38
C VAL A 189 -17.35 9.48 -0.22
N MET A 190 -16.30 8.84 0.25
CA MET A 190 -14.96 8.95 -0.31
C MET A 190 -14.45 7.55 -0.67
N LEU A 191 -14.09 7.35 -1.92
CA LEU A 191 -13.36 6.16 -2.35
C LEU A 191 -11.87 6.42 -2.17
N VAL A 192 -11.25 5.65 -1.28
CA VAL A 192 -9.81 5.70 -1.01
C VAL A 192 -9.17 4.50 -1.67
N GLY A 193 -8.19 4.72 -2.53
CA GLY A 193 -7.48 3.66 -3.21
C GLY A 193 -5.97 3.79 -3.10
N SER A 194 -5.30 2.66 -3.22
CA SER A 194 -3.86 2.60 -3.29
C SER A 194 -3.41 1.64 -4.39
N THR A 195 -2.32 1.99 -5.06
CA THR A 195 -1.72 1.14 -6.09
C THR A 195 -0.24 1.46 -6.25
N ALA A 196 0.56 0.42 -6.43
CA ALA A 196 1.97 0.55 -6.77
C ALA A 196 2.50 -0.76 -7.38
N SER A 197 3.52 -0.63 -8.24
CA SER A 197 4.33 -1.74 -8.73
C SER A 197 5.81 -1.40 -8.57
N ARG A 198 6.47 -2.03 -7.59
CA ARG A 198 7.91 -1.87 -7.37
C ARG A 198 8.75 -2.97 -8.02
N VAL A 199 8.09 -3.93 -8.65
CA VAL A 199 8.71 -4.99 -9.44
C VAL A 199 8.91 -4.61 -10.91
N ASN A 200 8.55 -3.38 -11.29
CA ASN A 200 8.92 -2.84 -12.61
C ASN A 200 10.46 -2.83 -12.75
N PRO A 201 11.01 -3.30 -13.86
CA PRO A 201 12.46 -3.40 -14.08
C PRO A 201 13.23 -2.12 -13.81
N LEU A 202 12.72 -0.96 -14.23
CA LEU A 202 13.36 0.34 -13.98
C LEU A 202 13.36 0.70 -12.48
N ARG A 203 12.33 0.30 -11.73
CA ARG A 203 12.30 0.47 -10.28
C ARG A 203 13.32 -0.41 -9.57
N LEU A 204 13.43 -1.65 -10.00
CA LEU A 204 14.40 -2.59 -9.42
C LEU A 204 15.85 -2.11 -9.58
N ILE A 205 16.17 -1.45 -10.71
CA ILE A 205 17.49 -0.85 -10.94
C ILE A 205 17.72 0.38 -10.08
N GLN A 206 16.68 1.21 -9.86
CA GLN A 206 16.78 2.48 -9.14
C GLN A 206 16.63 2.36 -7.61
N ARG A 207 16.41 1.14 -7.09
CA ARG A 207 16.21 0.93 -5.64
C ARG A 207 17.47 1.24 -4.84
N HIS A 208 17.30 1.64 -3.61
CA HIS A 208 18.39 1.71 -2.63
C HIS A 208 18.71 0.29 -2.15
N ASN A 209 19.89 -0.20 -2.43
CA ASN A 209 20.30 -1.57 -2.08
C ASN A 209 20.33 -1.81 -0.55
N GLU A 210 20.50 -0.75 0.25
CA GLU A 210 20.51 -0.83 1.71
C GLU A 210 19.15 -1.19 2.32
N ASP A 211 18.04 -0.92 1.59
CA ASP A 211 16.68 -1.16 2.06
C ASP A 211 16.09 -2.49 1.55
N TYR A 212 16.78 -3.17 0.63
CA TYR A 212 16.26 -4.39 -0.01
C TYR A 212 17.22 -5.57 0.17
N THR A 213 16.65 -6.73 0.52
CA THR A 213 17.43 -7.96 0.61
C THR A 213 17.97 -8.39 -0.75
N ILE A 214 19.20 -8.90 -0.73
CA ILE A 214 19.86 -9.55 -1.87
C ILE A 214 20.16 -11.02 -1.61
N SER A 215 19.98 -11.48 -0.35
CA SER A 215 20.25 -12.85 0.05
C SER A 215 18.97 -13.67 0.08
N TYR A 216 18.98 -14.81 -0.57
CA TYR A 216 17.85 -15.73 -0.56
C TYR A 216 18.32 -17.18 -0.73
N GLU A 217 18.27 -17.94 0.33
CA GLU A 217 18.29 -19.38 0.24
C GLU A 217 16.91 -19.91 -0.17
N ARG A 218 15.86 -19.26 0.37
CA ARG A 218 14.45 -19.54 0.08
C ARG A 218 13.73 -18.20 -0.13
N ALA A 219 13.24 -17.98 -1.33
CA ALA A 219 12.61 -16.71 -1.72
C ALA A 219 11.43 -16.34 -0.82
N GLU A 220 10.57 -17.31 -0.51
CA GLU A 220 9.36 -17.12 0.28
C GLU A 220 9.61 -16.64 1.71
N THR A 221 10.82 -16.82 2.23
CA THR A 221 11.22 -16.39 3.58
C THR A 221 12.23 -15.22 3.57
N ALA A 222 12.45 -14.58 2.45
CA ALA A 222 13.47 -13.53 2.31
C ALA A 222 13.09 -12.23 3.03
N CYS A 223 11.81 -11.88 3.09
CA CYS A 223 11.32 -10.70 3.80
C CYS A 223 11.02 -11.06 5.26
N ARG A 224 11.82 -10.55 6.21
CA ARG A 224 11.82 -10.98 7.63
C ARG A 224 11.63 -9.78 8.59
N PRO A 225 10.46 -9.15 8.62
CA PRO A 225 10.24 -8.00 9.51
C PRO A 225 10.54 -8.33 10.97
N PHE A 226 11.32 -7.48 11.63
CA PHE A 226 11.77 -7.61 13.02
C PHE A 226 12.60 -8.87 13.32
N GLY A 227 12.90 -9.71 12.33
CA GLY A 227 13.68 -10.92 12.50
C GLY A 227 15.16 -10.65 12.83
N GLU A 228 15.78 -11.56 13.60
CA GLU A 228 17.21 -11.47 13.95
C GLU A 228 18.10 -11.54 12.69
N ASP A 229 17.68 -12.26 11.69
CA ASP A 229 18.36 -12.49 10.41
C ASP A 229 17.83 -11.59 9.26
N ARG A 230 17.09 -10.52 9.57
CA ARG A 230 16.60 -9.57 8.58
C ARG A 230 17.75 -8.83 7.89
N ASP A 231 17.62 -8.56 6.62
CA ASP A 231 18.64 -7.90 5.81
C ASP A 231 18.06 -6.98 4.73
N GLY A 232 16.77 -6.68 4.78
CA GLY A 232 16.08 -5.79 3.85
C GLY A 232 14.66 -6.23 3.50
N ALA A 233 13.95 -5.38 2.80
CA ALA A 233 12.62 -5.62 2.26
C ALA A 233 12.67 -6.36 0.92
N VAL A 234 11.51 -6.81 0.43
CA VAL A 234 11.34 -7.35 -0.92
C VAL A 234 10.35 -6.49 -1.69
N ALA A 235 10.70 -6.12 -2.92
CA ALA A 235 9.83 -5.31 -3.78
C ALA A 235 8.52 -6.04 -4.14
N ALA A 236 7.40 -5.33 -4.15
CA ALA A 236 6.09 -5.93 -4.41
C ALA A 236 5.18 -5.06 -5.29
N GLU A 237 4.13 -5.70 -5.79
CA GLU A 237 2.93 -5.05 -6.33
C GLU A 237 1.77 -5.19 -5.36
N SER A 238 0.98 -4.16 -5.24
CA SER A 238 -0.34 -4.26 -4.63
C SER A 238 -1.29 -3.18 -5.11
N SER A 239 -2.57 -3.47 -5.03
CA SER A 239 -3.63 -2.48 -5.20
C SER A 239 -4.78 -2.80 -4.27
N SER A 240 -5.29 -1.77 -3.61
CA SER A 240 -6.42 -1.92 -2.71
C SER A 240 -7.29 -0.67 -2.70
N ALA A 241 -8.56 -0.84 -2.31
CA ALA A 241 -9.50 0.26 -2.17
C ALA A 241 -10.50 0.00 -1.05
N ILE A 242 -10.93 1.07 -0.40
CA ILE A 242 -12.00 1.08 0.60
C ILE A 242 -12.98 2.21 0.31
N VAL A 243 -14.21 2.04 0.78
CA VAL A 243 -15.21 3.11 0.83
C VAL A 243 -15.26 3.64 2.26
N LEU A 244 -14.94 4.91 2.43
CA LEU A 244 -15.20 5.66 3.65
C LEU A 244 -16.47 6.47 3.48
N GLU A 245 -17.32 6.46 4.51
CA GLU A 245 -18.63 7.06 4.41
C GLU A 245 -19.04 7.70 5.75
N ARG A 246 -19.78 8.80 5.70
CA ARG A 246 -20.39 9.38 6.87
C ARG A 246 -21.36 8.34 7.48
N ARG A 247 -21.22 8.03 8.77
CA ARG A 247 -22.03 6.99 9.44
C ARG A 247 -23.53 7.18 9.22
N SER A 248 -24.03 8.41 9.40
CA SER A 248 -25.47 8.70 9.21
C SER A 248 -25.95 8.44 7.79
N HIS A 249 -25.11 8.73 6.78
CA HIS A 249 -25.40 8.44 5.38
C HIS A 249 -25.39 6.93 5.10
N ALA A 250 -24.37 6.20 5.60
CA ALA A 250 -24.29 4.75 5.48
C ALA A 250 -25.51 4.05 6.06
N MET A 251 -25.92 4.46 7.27
CA MET A 251 -27.15 3.95 7.93
C MET A 251 -28.41 4.26 7.12
N ALA A 252 -28.54 5.49 6.61
CA ALA A 252 -29.73 5.91 5.86
C ALA A 252 -29.92 5.12 4.54
N ARG A 253 -28.82 4.71 3.88
CA ARG A 253 -28.90 3.87 2.67
C ARG A 253 -28.82 2.36 2.95
N GLY A 254 -28.80 1.93 4.22
CA GLY A 254 -28.75 0.52 4.61
C GLY A 254 -27.41 -0.18 4.27
N ALA A 255 -26.30 0.55 4.26
CA ALA A 255 -24.98 -0.03 4.03
C ALA A 255 -24.53 -0.89 5.22
N THR A 256 -23.85 -2.01 4.94
CA THR A 256 -23.16 -2.76 5.98
C THR A 256 -21.92 -1.99 6.41
N ILE A 257 -21.91 -1.56 7.68
CA ILE A 257 -20.77 -0.90 8.28
C ILE A 257 -19.83 -1.99 8.81
N LEU A 258 -18.58 -1.96 8.41
CA LEU A 258 -17.57 -2.95 8.81
C LEU A 258 -16.81 -2.49 10.07
N GLY A 259 -16.84 -1.20 10.34
CA GLY A 259 -16.18 -0.59 11.49
C GLY A 259 -15.98 0.91 11.30
N ARG A 260 -15.23 1.53 12.19
CA ARG A 260 -15.03 2.99 12.23
C ARG A 260 -13.60 3.38 12.55
N VAL A 261 -13.15 4.48 11.95
CA VAL A 261 -11.90 5.16 12.34
C VAL A 261 -12.17 5.96 13.61
N LEU A 262 -11.43 5.66 14.68
CA LEU A 262 -11.59 6.32 15.99
C LEU A 262 -10.67 7.52 16.12
N SER A 263 -9.41 7.37 15.76
CA SER A 263 -8.39 8.39 15.91
C SER A 263 -7.29 8.20 14.87
N TRP A 264 -6.55 9.26 14.57
CA TRP A 264 -5.39 9.22 13.72
C TRP A 264 -4.38 10.30 14.10
N SER A 265 -3.15 10.08 13.69
CA SER A 265 -2.10 11.08 13.81
C SER A 265 -1.16 11.03 12.63
N ASN A 266 -0.61 12.18 12.31
CA ASN A 266 0.41 12.40 11.29
C ASN A 266 1.52 13.23 11.93
N THR A 267 2.71 12.64 12.06
CA THR A 267 3.86 13.28 12.69
C THR A 267 5.10 13.16 11.84
N PHE A 268 6.02 14.06 12.07
CA PHE A 268 7.32 14.09 11.43
C PHE A 268 8.40 14.34 12.47
N ALA A 269 9.49 13.59 12.40
CA ALA A 269 10.71 13.85 13.15
C ALA A 269 11.90 13.79 12.18
N PRO A 270 12.67 14.88 12.05
CA PRO A 270 13.77 14.95 11.08
C PRO A 270 14.84 13.91 11.38
N CYS A 271 15.38 13.31 10.33
CA CYS A 271 16.54 12.42 10.42
C CYS A 271 17.82 13.24 10.53
N THR A 272 18.52 13.14 11.67
CA THR A 272 19.72 13.93 11.98
C THR A 272 21.02 13.15 11.78
N THR A 273 20.98 11.82 11.87
CA THR A 273 22.14 10.93 11.81
C THR A 273 22.09 9.91 10.68
N GLY A 274 21.23 10.15 9.68
CA GLY A 274 21.02 9.25 8.55
C GLY A 274 19.56 8.82 8.40
N ARG A 275 19.25 8.13 7.31
CA ARG A 275 17.91 7.55 7.03
C ARG A 275 17.44 6.74 8.25
N TRP A 276 16.13 6.75 8.49
CA TRP A 276 15.46 6.05 9.59
C TRP A 276 15.63 6.64 10.98
N SER A 277 16.62 7.53 11.23
CA SER A 277 16.93 8.03 12.57
C SER A 277 15.80 8.85 13.24
N GLY A 278 14.85 9.37 12.46
CA GLY A 278 13.66 10.08 12.95
C GLY A 278 12.47 9.17 13.26
N VAL A 279 12.47 7.91 12.77
CA VAL A 279 11.31 7.02 12.81
C VAL A 279 10.90 6.63 14.23
N GLU A 280 11.85 6.35 15.10
CA GLU A 280 11.57 6.06 16.53
C GLU A 280 10.73 7.18 17.17
N LYS A 281 11.18 8.43 17.03
CA LYS A 281 10.51 9.59 17.62
C LYS A 281 9.16 9.88 16.96
N SER A 282 9.05 9.77 15.65
CA SER A 282 7.76 10.00 14.97
C SER A 282 6.75 8.90 15.28
N THR A 283 7.17 7.64 15.40
CA THR A 283 6.33 6.51 15.82
C THR A 283 5.82 6.73 17.23
N HIS A 284 6.71 7.06 18.18
CA HIS A 284 6.35 7.43 19.55
C HIS A 284 5.28 8.52 19.58
N ASN A 285 5.56 9.65 18.91
CA ASN A 285 4.66 10.80 18.88
C ASN A 285 3.29 10.45 18.26
N THR A 286 3.29 9.65 17.19
CA THR A 286 2.08 9.21 16.50
C THR A 286 1.19 8.40 17.43
N ILE A 287 1.72 7.37 18.09
CA ILE A 287 0.98 6.52 19.02
C ILE A 287 0.47 7.34 20.19
N GLN A 288 1.33 8.15 20.82
CA GLN A 288 0.97 9.00 21.95
C GLN A 288 -0.20 9.94 21.62
N GLN A 289 -0.15 10.61 20.47
CA GLN A 289 -1.23 11.51 20.05
C GLN A 289 -2.55 10.78 19.77
N ILE A 290 -2.48 9.57 19.20
CA ILE A 290 -3.67 8.75 18.96
C ILE A 290 -4.33 8.36 20.29
N LEU A 291 -3.58 7.89 21.27
CA LEU A 291 -4.08 7.54 22.60
C LEU A 291 -4.70 8.74 23.33
N ILE A 292 -4.00 9.87 23.33
CA ILE A 292 -4.52 11.12 23.95
C ILE A 292 -5.83 11.55 23.29
N ARG A 293 -5.92 11.52 21.97
CA ARG A 293 -7.12 12.00 21.24
C ARG A 293 -8.31 11.03 21.34
N SER A 294 -8.04 9.74 21.39
CA SER A 294 -9.11 8.73 21.51
C SER A 294 -9.55 8.48 22.93
N GLY A 295 -8.69 8.75 23.92
CA GLY A 295 -8.93 8.46 25.33
C GLY A 295 -8.93 6.97 25.66
N ILE A 296 -8.43 6.10 24.76
CA ILE A 296 -8.37 4.64 24.99
C ILE A 296 -7.10 4.25 25.74
N SER A 297 -7.16 3.09 26.42
CA SER A 297 -6.01 2.45 27.03
C SER A 297 -5.24 1.62 25.97
N PRO A 298 -3.92 1.47 26.08
CA PRO A 298 -3.16 0.49 25.30
C PRO A 298 -3.74 -0.93 25.36
N SER A 299 -4.30 -1.33 26.50
CA SER A 299 -4.95 -2.65 26.69
C SER A 299 -6.21 -2.88 25.86
N ASP A 300 -6.82 -1.82 25.30
CA ASP A 300 -7.99 -1.92 24.44
C ASP A 300 -7.62 -2.25 22.99
N ILE A 301 -6.30 -2.15 22.65
CA ILE A 301 -5.78 -2.44 21.31
C ILE A 301 -5.48 -3.93 21.20
N ASP A 302 -6.09 -4.60 20.24
CA ASP A 302 -5.87 -6.02 19.96
C ASP A 302 -4.44 -6.29 19.44
N HIS A 303 -4.01 -5.49 18.46
CA HIS A 303 -2.68 -5.57 17.88
C HIS A 303 -2.28 -4.27 17.17
N ILE A 304 -0.99 -4.11 16.99
CA ILE A 304 -0.40 -3.10 16.11
C ILE A 304 -0.02 -3.77 14.78
N ASN A 305 -0.49 -3.21 13.69
CA ASN A 305 -0.04 -3.56 12.36
C ASN A 305 1.06 -2.57 11.97
N ALA A 306 2.31 -3.02 12.08
CA ALA A 306 3.51 -2.22 11.86
C ALA A 306 3.76 -1.93 10.37
N GLY A 307 4.56 -0.92 10.08
CA GLY A 307 4.98 -0.54 8.74
C GLY A 307 6.30 -1.17 8.28
N SER A 308 6.99 -1.87 9.16
CA SER A 308 8.32 -2.47 8.91
C SER A 308 8.30 -3.58 7.86
N GLY A 309 9.39 -3.68 7.11
CA GLY A 309 9.54 -4.61 6.00
C GLY A 309 10.84 -5.42 6.01
N GLY A 310 11.57 -5.49 7.12
CA GLY A 310 12.80 -6.26 7.24
C GLY A 310 14.08 -5.43 7.13
N THR A 311 13.99 -4.10 7.11
CA THR A 311 15.19 -3.23 7.08
C THR A 311 15.84 -3.15 8.47
N LEU A 312 17.18 -3.20 8.54
CA LEU A 312 17.89 -3.20 9.81
C LEU A 312 17.55 -1.96 10.66
N ALA A 313 17.74 -0.78 10.11
CA ALA A 313 17.56 0.47 10.84
C ALA A 313 16.08 0.87 11.02
N GLY A 314 15.26 0.63 10.00
CA GLY A 314 13.84 0.99 10.02
C GLY A 314 13.04 0.19 11.02
N ASP A 315 13.20 -1.14 11.01
CA ASP A 315 12.53 -2.05 11.94
C ASP A 315 12.93 -1.78 13.39
N ALA A 316 14.22 -1.58 13.65
CA ALA A 316 14.70 -1.26 14.99
C ALA A 316 14.15 0.08 15.50
N ALA A 317 14.07 1.09 14.64
CA ALA A 317 13.54 2.41 15.02
C ALA A 317 12.02 2.35 15.28
N GLU A 318 11.24 1.68 14.42
CA GLU A 318 9.80 1.50 14.64
C GLU A 318 9.53 0.70 15.93
N ALA A 319 10.27 -0.41 16.15
CA ALA A 319 10.13 -1.25 17.32
C ALA A 319 10.37 -0.46 18.63
N ARG A 320 11.43 0.35 18.72
CA ARG A 320 11.69 1.19 19.89
C ARG A 320 10.62 2.26 20.10
N GLY A 321 10.10 2.85 19.01
CA GLY A 321 8.99 3.79 19.08
C GLY A 321 7.72 3.16 19.65
N ILE A 322 7.36 1.95 19.21
CA ILE A 322 6.23 1.15 19.74
C ILE A 322 6.47 0.80 21.21
N GLN A 323 7.62 0.21 21.52
CA GLN A 323 7.99 -0.22 22.88
C GLN A 323 7.87 0.90 23.91
N SER A 324 8.23 2.12 23.53
CA SER A 324 8.26 3.26 24.44
C SER A 324 6.90 3.72 24.95
N ILE A 325 5.79 3.31 24.30
CA ILE A 325 4.42 3.73 24.62
C ILE A 325 3.49 2.54 24.90
N VAL A 326 3.62 1.46 24.14
CA VAL A 326 2.69 0.32 24.17
C VAL A 326 3.43 -1.01 24.16
N PRO A 327 4.29 -1.28 25.18
CA PRO A 327 5.21 -2.41 25.20
C PRO A 327 4.53 -3.78 25.15
N ASP A 328 3.30 -3.88 25.67
CA ASP A 328 2.60 -5.15 25.86
C ASP A 328 1.63 -5.48 24.71
N VAL A 329 1.43 -4.55 23.74
CA VAL A 329 0.53 -4.76 22.62
C VAL A 329 1.23 -5.61 21.56
N PRO A 330 0.61 -6.75 21.13
CA PRO A 330 1.19 -7.60 20.09
C PRO A 330 1.35 -6.87 18.76
N VAL A 331 2.40 -7.19 18.01
CA VAL A 331 2.75 -6.57 16.73
C VAL A 331 2.68 -7.59 15.59
N VAL A 332 2.10 -7.21 14.46
CA VAL A 332 2.15 -7.95 13.20
C VAL A 332 2.78 -7.09 12.10
N ALA A 333 3.49 -7.72 11.17
CA ALA A 333 4.06 -7.07 10.00
C ALA A 333 3.82 -7.91 8.75
N TYR A 334 2.84 -7.51 7.92
CA TYR A 334 2.41 -8.32 6.78
C TYR A 334 3.31 -8.20 5.55
N LYS A 335 4.25 -7.26 5.52
CA LYS A 335 5.25 -7.19 4.45
C LYS A 335 6.10 -8.46 4.34
N GLY A 336 6.25 -9.23 5.43
CA GLY A 336 6.89 -10.55 5.39
C GLY A 336 6.30 -11.49 4.34
N ALA A 337 4.96 -11.49 4.20
CA ALA A 337 4.23 -12.29 3.24
C ALA A 337 3.97 -11.57 1.91
N LEU A 338 3.74 -10.25 1.96
CA LEU A 338 3.28 -9.43 0.82
C LEU A 338 4.43 -8.81 0.02
N GLY A 339 5.60 -8.64 0.63
CA GLY A 339 6.61 -7.71 0.17
C GLY A 339 6.23 -6.25 0.43
N ASP A 340 7.08 -5.32 0.00
CA ASP A 340 6.90 -3.88 0.14
C ASP A 340 6.50 -3.22 -1.18
N SER A 341 5.26 -2.79 -1.27
CA SER A 341 4.73 -2.00 -2.37
C SER A 341 4.77 -0.48 -2.08
N ASN A 342 5.49 -0.04 -1.05
CA ASN A 342 5.70 1.34 -0.63
C ASN A 342 4.38 2.12 -0.49
N SER A 343 4.04 2.99 -1.45
CA SER A 343 2.86 3.86 -1.39
C SER A 343 1.54 3.11 -1.23
N ALA A 344 1.47 1.85 -1.66
CA ALA A 344 0.27 1.03 -1.55
C ALA A 344 0.25 0.11 -0.32
N SER A 345 1.38 -0.12 0.35
CA SER A 345 1.50 -1.06 1.47
C SER A 345 0.54 -0.77 2.62
N GLY A 346 0.47 0.48 3.09
CA GLY A 346 -0.29 0.81 4.29
C GLY A 346 -1.78 0.44 4.23
N LEU A 347 -2.45 0.63 3.09
CA LEU A 347 -3.87 0.33 2.95
C LEU A 347 -4.15 -1.17 2.81
N ILE A 348 -3.32 -1.91 2.07
CA ILE A 348 -3.51 -3.36 1.94
C ILE A 348 -3.24 -4.07 3.26
N GLU A 349 -2.23 -3.64 4.00
CA GLU A 349 -1.92 -4.15 5.34
C GLU A 349 -3.04 -3.79 6.34
N TRP A 350 -3.61 -2.59 6.24
CA TRP A 350 -4.79 -2.20 7.01
C TRP A 350 -5.98 -3.12 6.71
N ILE A 351 -6.25 -3.43 5.43
CA ILE A 351 -7.31 -4.36 5.02
C ILE A 351 -7.04 -5.77 5.57
N SER A 352 -5.79 -6.21 5.61
CA SER A 352 -5.38 -7.50 6.19
C SER A 352 -5.79 -7.62 7.66
N SER A 353 -5.46 -6.60 8.47
CA SER A 353 -5.92 -6.54 9.88
C SER A 353 -7.43 -6.48 9.97
N MET A 354 -8.08 -5.66 9.14
CA MET A 354 -9.53 -5.55 9.11
C MET A 354 -10.24 -6.88 8.83
N GLN A 355 -9.73 -7.65 7.88
CA GLN A 355 -10.25 -9.00 7.60
C GLN A 355 -10.06 -9.93 8.79
N GLY A 356 -8.91 -9.87 9.46
CA GLY A 356 -8.66 -10.64 10.69
C GLY A 356 -9.62 -10.27 11.81
N MET A 357 -9.88 -8.97 12.01
CA MET A 357 -10.86 -8.48 12.97
C MET A 357 -12.28 -9.00 12.69
N MET A 358 -12.70 -8.95 11.43
CA MET A 358 -14.01 -9.47 11.00
C MET A 358 -14.12 -10.98 11.13
N ALA A 359 -13.08 -11.72 10.85
CA ALA A 359 -13.03 -13.17 10.94
C ALA A 359 -12.79 -13.69 12.37
N GLY A 360 -12.49 -12.81 13.33
CA GLY A 360 -12.18 -13.18 14.71
C GLY A 360 -10.81 -13.85 14.91
N LYS A 361 -9.91 -13.77 13.92
CA LYS A 361 -8.58 -14.39 13.99
C LYS A 361 -7.55 -13.53 13.27
N ILE A 362 -6.50 -13.14 13.97
CA ILE A 362 -5.43 -12.29 13.45
C ILE A 362 -4.33 -13.18 12.86
N ALA A 363 -3.96 -12.93 11.60
CA ALA A 363 -2.84 -13.61 10.97
C ALA A 363 -1.50 -13.18 11.59
N ALA A 364 -0.54 -14.10 11.62
CA ALA A 364 0.80 -13.86 12.17
C ALA A 364 1.70 -13.09 11.18
N THR A 365 2.83 -12.63 11.68
CA THR A 365 3.97 -12.22 10.86
C THR A 365 4.56 -13.47 10.20
N HIS A 366 4.67 -13.45 8.87
CA HIS A 366 5.08 -14.62 8.09
C HIS A 366 6.46 -15.14 8.53
N GLU A 367 6.54 -16.47 8.80
CA GLU A 367 7.78 -17.20 9.15
C GLU A 367 8.65 -16.49 10.22
N HIS A 368 8.03 -15.72 11.13
CA HIS A 368 8.76 -15.08 12.22
C HIS A 368 9.25 -16.13 13.23
N ARG A 369 10.54 -16.27 13.39
CA ARG A 369 11.18 -17.28 14.27
C ARG A 369 11.71 -16.69 15.54
N LYS A 370 12.44 -15.59 15.44
CA LYS A 370 13.10 -14.93 16.55
C LYS A 370 13.18 -13.44 16.31
N THR A 371 12.68 -12.67 17.26
CA THR A 371 12.77 -11.21 17.22
C THR A 371 14.20 -10.76 17.48
N ALA A 372 14.70 -9.81 16.70
CA ALA A 372 16.02 -9.24 16.86
C ALA A 372 16.15 -8.51 18.21
N SER A 373 17.33 -8.56 18.82
CA SER A 373 17.58 -7.94 20.13
C SER A 373 17.42 -6.42 20.14
N ASP A 374 17.56 -5.77 18.99
CA ASP A 374 17.36 -4.32 18.79
C ASP A 374 15.91 -3.94 18.46
N CYS A 375 14.99 -4.94 18.40
CA CYS A 375 13.55 -4.78 18.18
C CYS A 375 12.78 -5.25 19.44
N PRO A 376 12.74 -4.49 20.54
CA PRO A 376 12.21 -4.94 21.85
C PRO A 376 10.67 -4.93 21.88
N ILE A 377 10.03 -5.69 21.00
CA ILE A 377 8.56 -5.80 20.88
C ILE A 377 8.12 -7.27 20.81
N HIS A 378 6.84 -7.50 21.09
CA HIS A 378 6.22 -8.82 20.98
C HIS A 378 5.64 -9.01 19.58
N VAL A 379 6.38 -9.66 18.67
CA VAL A 379 5.91 -9.99 17.32
C VAL A 379 5.10 -11.29 17.34
N LEU A 380 3.92 -11.30 16.75
CA LEU A 380 3.08 -12.50 16.62
C LEU A 380 3.71 -13.46 15.59
N ALA A 381 4.20 -14.59 16.07
CA ALA A 381 4.74 -15.68 15.26
C ALA A 381 3.67 -16.71 14.82
N GLU A 382 2.54 -16.76 15.53
CA GLU A 382 1.41 -17.65 15.27
C GLU A 382 0.11 -16.85 15.21
N PRO A 383 -0.87 -17.27 14.38
CA PRO A 383 -2.18 -16.66 14.36
C PRO A 383 -2.88 -16.73 15.71
N LYS A 384 -3.44 -15.59 16.18
CA LYS A 384 -4.17 -15.55 17.45
C LYS A 384 -5.66 -15.26 17.26
N PRO A 385 -6.55 -15.70 18.18
CA PRO A 385 -7.92 -15.20 18.26
C PRO A 385 -7.93 -13.67 18.48
N ARG A 386 -8.94 -12.99 17.94
CA ARG A 386 -9.23 -11.60 18.30
C ARG A 386 -9.66 -11.53 19.76
N GLU A 387 -9.06 -10.66 20.53
CA GLU A 387 -9.35 -10.43 21.95
C GLU A 387 -10.05 -9.09 22.21
N ASN A 388 -9.71 -8.07 21.41
CA ASN A 388 -10.28 -6.74 21.50
C ASN A 388 -10.85 -6.30 20.14
N ASP A 389 -11.59 -5.17 20.11
CA ASP A 389 -12.25 -4.70 18.89
C ASP A 389 -11.44 -3.66 18.12
N MET A 390 -10.25 -3.29 18.60
CA MET A 390 -9.46 -2.20 18.00
C MET A 390 -8.09 -2.67 17.54
N PHE A 391 -7.61 -2.10 16.45
CA PHE A 391 -6.21 -2.23 16.04
C PHE A 391 -5.63 -0.89 15.58
N LEU A 392 -4.32 -0.76 15.71
CA LEU A 392 -3.58 0.41 15.28
C LEU A 392 -2.72 0.05 14.06
N LYS A 393 -2.96 0.72 12.93
CA LYS A 393 -2.08 0.63 11.75
C LYS A 393 -1.08 1.78 11.75
N LEU A 394 0.21 1.46 11.57
CA LEU A 394 1.31 2.40 11.41
C LEU A 394 1.89 2.31 10.00
N SER A 395 2.31 3.43 9.46
CA SER A 395 3.14 3.53 8.26
C SER A 395 4.15 4.64 8.42
N HIS A 396 5.35 4.45 7.90
CA HIS A 396 6.43 5.44 8.01
C HIS A 396 7.24 5.53 6.72
N THR A 397 8.05 6.58 6.63
CA THR A 397 9.07 6.74 5.58
C THR A 397 10.45 6.80 6.20
N PRO A 398 11.50 6.48 5.42
CA PRO A 398 12.89 6.60 5.88
C PRO A 398 13.29 7.99 6.38
N ASP A 399 12.57 9.03 5.97
CA ASP A 399 12.84 10.43 6.33
C ASP A 399 12.28 10.83 7.70
N GLY A 400 11.56 9.91 8.38
CA GLY A 400 11.00 10.15 9.71
C GLY A 400 9.56 10.65 9.71
N HIS A 401 8.82 10.49 8.62
CA HIS A 401 7.37 10.71 8.59
C HIS A 401 6.66 9.45 9.07
N CYS A 402 5.67 9.61 9.95
CA CYS A 402 4.85 8.52 10.45
C CYS A 402 3.37 8.90 10.49
N ILE A 403 2.53 8.03 9.97
CA ILE A 403 1.06 8.13 10.06
C ILE A 403 0.55 6.89 10.78
N GLY A 404 -0.36 7.11 11.74
CA GLY A 404 -1.09 6.06 12.42
C GLY A 404 -2.60 6.26 12.33
N VAL A 405 -3.33 5.15 12.25
CA VAL A 405 -4.80 5.14 12.24
C VAL A 405 -5.29 4.06 13.19
N LEU A 406 -6.09 4.48 14.17
CA LEU A 406 -6.77 3.59 15.11
C LEU A 406 -8.15 3.28 14.57
N PHE A 407 -8.47 2.01 14.52
CA PHE A 407 -9.71 1.49 13.97
C PHE A 407 -10.42 0.58 14.97
N ALA A 408 -11.77 0.64 15.00
CA ALA A 408 -12.60 -0.32 15.70
C ALA A 408 -13.48 -1.07 14.71
N ALA A 409 -13.47 -2.41 14.77
CA ALA A 409 -14.40 -3.29 14.05
C ALA A 409 -15.81 -3.20 14.68
N GLU A 410 -16.85 -3.39 13.85
CA GLU A 410 -18.26 -3.52 14.31
C GLU A 410 -18.68 -4.98 14.39
#